data_5b1cebdd46913987abc033725246e8fb
#
_entry.id   5b1cebdd46913987abc033725246e8fb
#
_cell.length_a   1.000
_cell.length_b   1.000
_cell.length_c   1.000
_cell.angle_alpha   90.00
_cell.angle_beta   90.00
_cell.angle_gamma   90.00
#
_symmetry.space_group_name_H-M   'P 1'
#
loop_
_entity.id
_entity.type
_entity.pdbx_description
1 polymer ?
#
loop_
_entity_poly.entity_id
_entity_poly.type
_entity_poly.pdbx_seq_one_letter_code
_entity_poly.pdbx_strand_id
1 'polypeptide(L)'
;KVAERIEQFDLGGESYLNGYPVSFWDVFGETGIPLRTTISEMGPLLLSRLLNLNATQEGLLNLVFRVADDKGLLLIDLKDLRAMLKFVAENAKSFQVEYGNVSAASVGAIQRALLTLENEGATNLFGEPALNLEDWLQTRDGRGVINVLNSEKLINSPRMYSAFLLWLMSELFEQLPEVGDPDKPKFVMFFDE
;
A
#
# COMPACT_ATOMS: atom_id res chain seq x y z
N LYS A 1 4.39 39.47 -0.59
CA LYS A 1 4.71 38.34 0.34
C LYS A 1 5.58 37.25 -0.33
N VAL A 2 5.16 36.67 -1.50
CA VAL A 2 5.97 35.62 -2.17
C VAL A 2 7.27 36.22 -2.72
N ALA A 3 7.20 37.32 -3.49
CA ALA A 3 8.37 38.00 -4.06
C ALA A 3 9.38 38.45 -2.98
N GLU A 4 8.89 39.00 -1.88
CA GLU A 4 9.72 39.41 -0.73
C GLU A 4 10.46 38.21 -0.11
N ARG A 5 9.83 37.03 -0.04
CA ARG A 5 10.50 35.83 0.46
C ARG A 5 11.50 35.25 -0.51
N ILE A 6 11.21 35.27 -1.82
CA ILE A 6 12.17 34.87 -2.85
C ILE A 6 13.46 35.71 -2.73
N GLU A 7 13.33 37.02 -2.58
CA GLU A 7 14.45 37.94 -2.39
C GLU A 7 15.16 37.68 -1.05
N GLN A 8 14.41 37.58 0.04
CA GLN A 8 14.94 37.35 1.39
C GLN A 8 15.82 36.09 1.50
N PHE A 9 15.45 35.02 0.80
CA PHE A 9 16.12 33.72 0.86
C PHE A 9 16.95 33.38 -0.38
N ASP A 10 17.15 34.35 -1.29
CA ASP A 10 17.90 34.18 -2.55
C ASP A 10 17.48 32.96 -3.35
N LEU A 11 16.15 32.77 -3.53
CA LEU A 11 15.55 31.58 -4.13
C LEU A 11 15.57 31.56 -5.68
N GLY A 12 16.53 32.27 -6.32
CA GLY A 12 16.73 32.21 -7.76
C GLY A 12 15.78 33.08 -8.60
N GLY A 13 15.12 34.08 -8.00
CA GLY A 13 14.33 35.07 -8.70
C GLY A 13 13.14 34.51 -9.50
N GLU A 14 13.00 34.91 -10.76
CA GLU A 14 11.89 34.49 -11.62
C GLU A 14 11.81 32.97 -11.86
N SER A 15 12.95 32.27 -11.80
CA SER A 15 12.99 30.82 -11.99
C SER A 15 12.24 30.04 -10.90
N TYR A 16 12.12 30.62 -9.71
CA TYR A 16 11.37 30.02 -8.60
C TYR A 16 9.85 29.98 -8.85
N LEU A 17 9.34 30.90 -9.66
CA LEU A 17 7.91 31.00 -10.00
C LEU A 17 7.51 30.09 -11.17
N ASN A 18 8.43 29.36 -11.75
CA ASN A 18 8.12 28.41 -12.80
C ASN A 18 7.30 27.22 -12.25
N GLY A 19 6.30 26.79 -13.01
CA GLY A 19 5.53 25.60 -12.68
C GLY A 19 6.39 24.32 -12.66
N TYR A 20 6.02 23.39 -11.81
CA TYR A 20 6.61 22.06 -11.76
C TYR A 20 5.60 21.05 -12.31
N PRO A 21 6.05 19.93 -12.91
CA PRO A 21 5.15 18.85 -13.29
C PRO A 21 4.53 18.24 -12.03
N VAL A 22 3.22 18.05 -12.05
CA VAL A 22 2.46 17.49 -10.92
C VAL A 22 1.70 16.26 -11.40
N SER A 23 1.68 15.20 -10.60
CA SER A 23 0.84 14.04 -10.77
C SER A 23 -0.06 13.89 -9.53
N PHE A 24 -1.36 13.70 -9.76
CA PHE A 24 -2.32 13.44 -8.69
C PHE A 24 -2.61 11.95 -8.61
N TRP A 25 -2.60 11.43 -7.40
CA TRP A 25 -2.85 10.03 -7.08
C TRP A 25 -4.04 9.92 -6.14
N ASP A 26 -4.83 8.87 -6.30
CA ASP A 26 -6.03 8.64 -5.49
C ASP A 26 -6.30 7.14 -5.39
N VAL A 27 -6.43 6.62 -4.17
CA VAL A 27 -6.77 5.20 -3.95
C VAL A 27 -8.11 4.84 -4.58
N PHE A 28 -9.08 5.77 -4.61
CA PHE A 28 -10.41 5.54 -5.18
C PHE A 28 -10.49 5.82 -6.69
N GLY A 29 -9.44 6.44 -7.28
CA GLY A 29 -9.37 6.73 -8.72
C GLY A 29 -10.39 7.76 -9.21
N GLU A 30 -10.91 8.62 -8.34
CA GLU A 30 -11.92 9.62 -8.70
C GLU A 30 -11.31 10.96 -9.10
N THR A 31 -10.21 11.33 -8.48
CA THR A 31 -9.57 12.64 -8.62
C THR A 31 -8.12 12.58 -9.12
N GLY A 32 -7.59 11.39 -9.28
CA GLY A 32 -6.21 11.17 -9.69
C GLY A 32 -5.97 9.80 -10.31
N ILE A 33 -4.72 9.51 -10.59
CA ILE A 33 -4.28 8.19 -11.07
C ILE A 33 -4.57 7.17 -9.95
N PRO A 34 -5.25 6.05 -10.24
CA PRO A 34 -5.51 5.03 -9.23
C PRO A 34 -4.21 4.51 -8.63
N LEU A 35 -4.11 4.57 -7.30
CA LEU A 35 -2.99 4.02 -6.56
C LEU A 35 -3.42 2.71 -5.93
N ARG A 36 -2.75 1.62 -6.28
CA ARG A 36 -3.08 0.26 -5.85
C ARG A 36 -1.85 -0.49 -5.37
N THR A 37 -2.12 -1.52 -4.59
CA THR A 37 -1.16 -2.55 -4.20
C THR A 37 -1.79 -3.93 -4.38
N THR A 38 -1.00 -4.98 -4.40
CA THR A 38 -1.52 -6.35 -4.34
C THR A 38 -1.60 -6.84 -2.90
N ILE A 39 -2.41 -7.86 -2.67
CA ILE A 39 -2.45 -8.57 -1.38
C ILE A 39 -1.08 -9.16 -1.07
N SER A 40 -0.38 -9.71 -2.07
CA SER A 40 0.98 -10.26 -1.91
C SER A 40 1.98 -9.20 -1.47
N GLU A 41 1.97 -8.00 -2.04
CA GLU A 41 2.85 -6.88 -1.65
C GLU A 41 2.52 -6.33 -0.26
N MET A 42 1.23 -6.20 0.08
CA MET A 42 0.83 -5.79 1.43
C MET A 42 1.35 -6.77 2.49
N GLY A 43 1.37 -8.03 2.17
CA GLY A 43 1.85 -9.10 3.03
C GLY A 43 0.95 -9.41 4.23
N PRO A 44 1.16 -10.57 4.86
CA PRO A 44 0.26 -11.04 5.93
C PRO A 44 0.34 -10.19 7.20
N LEU A 45 1.49 -9.58 7.50
CA LEU A 45 1.67 -8.78 8.72
C LEU A 45 0.83 -7.50 8.70
N LEU A 46 0.92 -6.71 7.63
CA LEU A 46 0.14 -5.47 7.51
C LEU A 46 -1.34 -5.78 7.32
N LEU A 47 -1.64 -6.81 6.55
CA LEU A 47 -3.02 -7.25 6.33
C LEU A 47 -3.68 -7.77 7.63
N SER A 48 -2.96 -8.47 8.50
CA SER A 48 -3.50 -8.92 9.80
C SER A 48 -3.86 -7.73 10.70
N ARG A 49 -3.05 -6.68 10.68
CA ARG A 49 -3.34 -5.42 11.40
C ARG A 49 -4.53 -4.69 10.80
N LEU A 50 -4.58 -4.59 9.47
CA LEU A 50 -5.70 -3.97 8.75
C LEU A 50 -7.03 -4.66 9.07
N LEU A 51 -7.03 -5.98 9.13
CA LEU A 51 -8.20 -6.81 9.46
C LEU A 51 -8.46 -6.93 10.97
N ASN A 52 -7.59 -6.39 11.83
CA ASN A 52 -7.65 -6.48 13.28
C ASN A 52 -7.77 -7.94 13.77
N LEU A 53 -6.89 -8.80 13.28
CA LEU A 53 -6.87 -10.23 13.59
C LEU A 53 -6.20 -10.50 14.94
N ASN A 54 -6.70 -11.52 15.65
CA ASN A 54 -5.99 -12.06 16.82
C ASN A 54 -4.88 -13.03 16.38
N ALA A 55 -4.00 -13.43 17.32
CA ALA A 55 -2.84 -14.27 17.03
C ALA A 55 -3.18 -15.59 16.31
N THR A 56 -4.31 -16.23 16.62
CA THR A 56 -4.75 -17.46 15.94
C THR A 56 -5.18 -17.20 14.50
N GLN A 57 -5.86 -16.11 14.25
CA GLN A 57 -6.29 -15.71 12.92
C GLN A 57 -5.10 -15.21 12.07
N GLU A 58 -4.16 -14.50 12.68
CA GLU A 58 -2.90 -14.10 12.05
C GLU A 58 -2.09 -15.33 11.65
N GLY A 59 -1.96 -16.34 12.52
CA GLY A 59 -1.30 -17.60 12.19
C GLY A 59 -1.96 -18.30 10.99
N LEU A 60 -3.30 -18.29 10.92
CA LEU A 60 -4.01 -18.81 9.76
C LEU A 60 -3.77 -17.98 8.49
N LEU A 61 -3.74 -16.66 8.60
CA LEU A 61 -3.43 -15.79 7.46
C LEU A 61 -2.01 -16.04 6.94
N ASN A 62 -1.03 -16.16 7.84
CA ASN A 62 0.35 -16.53 7.48
C ASN A 62 0.42 -17.88 6.74
N LEU A 63 -0.35 -18.88 7.20
CA LEU A 63 -0.46 -20.15 6.50
C LEU A 63 -1.02 -19.98 5.07
N VAL A 64 -2.04 -19.15 4.90
CA VAL A 64 -2.64 -18.90 3.57
C VAL A 64 -1.60 -18.32 2.62
N PHE A 65 -0.82 -17.33 3.05
CA PHE A 65 0.26 -16.76 2.25
C PHE A 65 1.33 -17.79 1.95
N ARG A 66 1.76 -18.56 2.94
CA ARG A 66 2.77 -19.62 2.75
C ARG A 66 2.34 -20.64 1.72
N VAL A 67 1.08 -21.10 1.79
CA VAL A 67 0.53 -22.06 0.81
C VAL A 67 0.43 -21.44 -0.58
N ALA A 68 0.11 -20.16 -0.69
CA ALA A 68 0.11 -19.45 -1.96
C ALA A 68 1.53 -19.41 -2.57
N ASP A 69 2.53 -19.03 -1.78
CA ASP A 69 3.95 -18.98 -2.20
C ASP A 69 4.46 -20.35 -2.64
N ASP A 70 4.22 -21.40 -1.84
CA ASP A 70 4.65 -22.77 -2.16
C ASP A 70 4.02 -23.30 -3.46
N LYS A 71 2.88 -22.75 -3.86
CA LYS A 71 2.19 -23.08 -5.12
C LYS A 71 2.50 -22.10 -6.26
N GLY A 72 3.32 -21.08 -6.03
CA GLY A 72 3.63 -20.04 -7.01
C GLY A 72 2.42 -19.19 -7.39
N LEU A 73 1.47 -19.00 -6.47
CA LEU A 73 0.24 -18.22 -6.68
C LEU A 73 0.41 -16.82 -6.10
N LEU A 74 0.20 -15.81 -6.93
CA LEU A 74 0.11 -14.42 -6.49
C LEU A 74 -1.30 -14.14 -5.99
N LEU A 75 -1.39 -13.47 -4.83
CA LEU A 75 -2.64 -12.94 -4.31
C LEU A 75 -2.74 -11.47 -4.76
N ILE A 76 -3.50 -11.22 -5.81
CA ILE A 76 -3.59 -9.90 -6.43
C ILE A 76 -4.62 -9.05 -5.69
N ASP A 77 -5.81 -9.59 -5.49
CA ASP A 77 -6.93 -8.86 -4.89
C ASP A 77 -7.59 -9.63 -3.73
N LEU A 78 -8.65 -9.05 -3.17
CA LEU A 78 -9.41 -9.66 -2.06
C LEU A 78 -10.12 -10.96 -2.47
N LYS A 79 -10.40 -11.17 -3.76
CA LYS A 79 -11.05 -12.40 -4.25
C LYS A 79 -10.06 -13.57 -4.23
N ASP A 80 -8.80 -13.30 -4.61
CA ASP A 80 -7.74 -14.31 -4.55
C ASP A 80 -7.50 -14.74 -3.11
N LEU A 81 -7.41 -13.80 -2.18
CA LEU A 81 -7.28 -14.10 -0.76
C LEU A 81 -8.46 -14.95 -0.23
N ARG A 82 -9.69 -14.62 -0.62
CA ARG A 82 -10.88 -15.41 -0.25
C ARG A 82 -10.82 -16.82 -0.83
N ALA A 83 -10.39 -16.95 -2.09
CA ALA A 83 -10.25 -18.25 -2.74
C ALA A 83 -9.20 -19.11 -2.02
N MET A 84 -8.06 -18.54 -1.65
CA MET A 84 -7.03 -19.23 -0.89
C MET A 84 -7.46 -19.59 0.53
N LEU A 85 -8.18 -18.72 1.23
CA LEU A 85 -8.78 -19.03 2.54
C LEU A 85 -9.73 -20.22 2.43
N LYS A 86 -10.57 -20.26 1.40
CA LYS A 86 -11.48 -21.36 1.14
C LYS A 86 -10.70 -22.65 0.84
N PHE A 87 -9.70 -22.58 -0.03
CA PHE A 87 -8.85 -23.72 -0.37
C PHE A 87 -8.16 -24.31 0.87
N VAL A 88 -7.56 -23.46 1.72
CA VAL A 88 -6.92 -23.92 2.97
C VAL A 88 -7.94 -24.54 3.93
N ALA A 89 -9.16 -23.99 4.03
CA ALA A 89 -10.21 -24.54 4.87
C ALA A 89 -10.69 -25.91 4.38
N GLU A 90 -10.90 -26.10 3.08
CA GLU A 90 -11.33 -27.36 2.47
C GLU A 90 -10.26 -28.45 2.57
N ASN A 91 -8.99 -28.06 2.60
CA ASN A 91 -7.84 -28.97 2.71
C ASN A 91 -7.20 -28.97 4.12
N ALA A 92 -7.93 -28.53 5.15
CA ALA A 92 -7.42 -28.34 6.51
C ALA A 92 -6.66 -29.56 7.07
N LYS A 93 -7.12 -30.78 6.78
CA LYS A 93 -6.49 -32.02 7.26
C LYS A 93 -5.08 -32.24 6.69
N SER A 94 -4.84 -31.85 5.44
CA SER A 94 -3.52 -31.99 4.81
C SER A 94 -2.52 -31.00 5.38
N PHE A 95 -2.97 -29.84 5.82
CA PHE A 95 -2.13 -28.80 6.40
C PHE A 95 -1.92 -28.96 7.92
N GLN A 96 -2.75 -29.76 8.60
CA GLN A 96 -2.73 -29.89 10.06
C GLN A 96 -1.40 -30.44 10.60
N VAL A 97 -0.78 -31.37 9.90
CA VAL A 97 0.49 -32.00 10.33
C VAL A 97 1.64 -31.03 10.26
N GLU A 98 1.67 -30.18 9.26
CA GLU A 98 2.80 -29.28 8.99
C GLU A 98 2.62 -27.91 9.63
N TYR A 99 1.39 -27.40 9.66
CA TYR A 99 1.11 -26.01 10.04
C TYR A 99 0.15 -25.86 11.22
N GLY A 100 -0.34 -26.96 11.76
CA GLY A 100 -1.26 -26.94 12.91
C GLY A 100 -2.74 -26.85 12.52
N ASN A 101 -3.61 -26.62 13.49
CA ASN A 101 -5.05 -26.72 13.31
C ASN A 101 -5.65 -25.52 12.60
N VAL A 102 -6.32 -25.76 11.49
CA VAL A 102 -7.13 -24.78 10.74
C VAL A 102 -8.57 -24.83 11.24
N SER A 103 -8.99 -23.85 12.03
CA SER A 103 -10.35 -23.81 12.57
C SER A 103 -11.31 -23.08 11.63
N ALA A 104 -12.49 -23.66 11.41
CA ALA A 104 -13.56 -23.02 10.63
C ALA A 104 -14.00 -21.67 11.23
N ALA A 105 -13.92 -21.54 12.56
CA ALA A 105 -14.23 -20.29 13.25
C ALA A 105 -13.25 -19.16 12.87
N SER A 106 -11.95 -19.46 12.79
CA SER A 106 -10.93 -18.48 12.36
C SER A 106 -11.09 -18.10 10.91
N VAL A 107 -11.35 -19.06 10.02
CA VAL A 107 -11.65 -18.79 8.60
C VAL A 107 -12.85 -17.85 8.47
N GLY A 108 -13.94 -18.16 9.17
CA GLY A 108 -15.15 -17.33 9.16
C GLY A 108 -14.94 -15.92 9.73
N ALA A 109 -14.07 -15.79 10.73
CA ALA A 109 -13.70 -14.48 11.29
C ALA A 109 -12.93 -13.62 10.26
N ILE A 110 -11.94 -14.19 9.59
CA ILE A 110 -11.17 -13.48 8.55
C ILE A 110 -12.09 -13.09 7.38
N GLN A 111 -12.98 -13.99 6.94
CA GLN A 111 -13.92 -13.68 5.85
C GLN A 111 -14.88 -12.53 6.21
N ARG A 112 -15.35 -12.45 7.46
CA ARG A 112 -16.17 -11.31 7.92
C ARG A 112 -15.36 -10.00 7.98
N ALA A 113 -14.12 -10.08 8.43
CA ALA A 113 -13.23 -8.90 8.44
C ALA A 113 -12.96 -8.38 7.02
N LEU A 114 -12.74 -9.29 6.05
CA LEU A 114 -12.60 -8.94 4.64
C LEU A 114 -13.86 -8.28 4.08
N LEU A 115 -15.05 -8.79 4.43
CA LEU A 115 -16.31 -8.18 3.99
C LEU A 115 -16.47 -6.75 4.54
N THR A 116 -16.10 -6.53 5.80
CA THR A 116 -16.10 -5.18 6.37
C THR A 116 -15.15 -4.25 5.62
N LEU A 117 -13.95 -4.73 5.33
CA LEU A 117 -12.94 -3.96 4.61
C LEU A 117 -13.37 -3.63 3.17
N GLU A 118 -14.03 -4.57 2.48
CA GLU A 118 -14.63 -4.31 1.16
C GLU A 118 -15.67 -3.20 1.21
N ASN A 119 -16.53 -3.18 2.24
CA ASN A 119 -17.53 -2.13 2.43
C ASN A 119 -16.89 -0.76 2.72
N GLU A 120 -15.68 -0.73 3.27
CA GLU A 120 -14.87 0.49 3.44
C GLU A 120 -14.18 0.94 2.14
N GLY A 121 -14.31 0.20 1.04
CA GLY A 121 -13.77 0.55 -0.27
C GLY A 121 -12.39 -0.03 -0.58
N ALA A 122 -11.92 -1.01 0.18
CA ALA A 122 -10.61 -1.63 -0.03
C ALA A 122 -10.45 -2.35 -1.39
N THR A 123 -11.54 -2.65 -2.08
CA THR A 123 -11.51 -3.16 -3.46
C THR A 123 -10.85 -2.19 -4.44
N ASN A 124 -10.78 -0.90 -4.10
CA ASN A 124 -10.07 0.10 -4.91
C ASN A 124 -8.57 0.10 -4.64
N LEU A 125 -8.16 -0.26 -3.41
CA LEU A 125 -6.77 -0.32 -3.01
C LEU A 125 -6.06 -1.58 -3.52
N PHE A 126 -6.76 -2.73 -3.51
CA PHE A 126 -6.15 -4.01 -3.89
C PHE A 126 -6.44 -4.39 -5.34
N GLY A 127 -5.39 -4.61 -6.11
CA GLY A 127 -5.46 -5.02 -7.50
C GLY A 127 -4.33 -4.46 -8.35
N GLU A 128 -4.35 -4.82 -9.61
CA GLU A 128 -3.42 -4.29 -10.62
C GLU A 128 -4.04 -3.16 -11.45
N PRO A 129 -3.21 -2.29 -12.05
CA PRO A 129 -1.75 -2.23 -11.87
C PRO A 129 -1.38 -1.73 -10.47
N ALA A 130 -0.43 -2.41 -9.82
CA ALA A 130 0.13 -1.96 -8.55
C ALA A 130 1.04 -0.74 -8.76
N LEU A 131 1.25 0.05 -7.72
CA LEU A 131 2.15 1.18 -7.75
C LEU A 131 3.58 0.71 -8.06
N ASN A 132 4.18 1.30 -9.10
CA ASN A 132 5.61 1.23 -9.30
C ASN A 132 6.24 2.52 -8.76
N LEU A 133 7.09 2.42 -7.73
CA LEU A 133 7.74 3.58 -7.13
C LEU A 133 8.66 4.33 -8.10
N GLU A 134 9.17 3.68 -9.14
CA GLU A 134 9.95 4.34 -10.19
C GLU A 134 9.14 5.44 -10.88
N ASP A 135 7.81 5.31 -10.96
CA ASP A 135 6.94 6.34 -11.52
C ASP A 135 6.95 7.62 -10.69
N TRP A 136 7.20 7.52 -9.37
CA TRP A 136 7.31 8.68 -8.49
C TRP A 136 8.68 9.36 -8.53
N LEU A 137 9.70 8.66 -9.01
CA LEU A 137 11.07 9.17 -9.11
C LEU A 137 11.37 9.83 -10.47
N GLN A 138 10.39 9.88 -11.36
CA GLN A 138 10.57 10.42 -12.70
C GLN A 138 10.85 11.92 -12.69
N THR A 139 11.56 12.35 -13.73
CA THR A 139 11.78 13.77 -14.02
C THR A 139 11.19 14.13 -15.37
N ARG A 140 10.66 15.34 -15.49
CA ARG A 140 10.20 15.92 -16.75
C ARG A 140 10.95 17.24 -16.98
N ASP A 141 11.56 17.39 -18.15
CA ASP A 141 12.35 18.58 -18.51
C ASP A 141 13.42 18.94 -17.46
N GLY A 142 14.08 17.93 -16.88
CA GLY A 142 15.11 18.09 -15.86
C GLY A 142 14.58 18.48 -14.48
N ARG A 143 13.27 18.46 -14.25
CA ARG A 143 12.61 18.75 -12.96
C ARG A 143 11.96 17.51 -12.39
N GLY A 144 12.04 17.35 -11.07
CA GLY A 144 11.32 16.30 -10.37
C GLY A 144 9.82 16.51 -10.48
N VAL A 145 9.05 15.41 -10.56
CA VAL A 145 7.60 15.43 -10.54
C VAL A 145 7.12 15.53 -9.09
N ILE A 146 6.19 16.46 -8.83
CA ILE A 146 5.50 16.56 -7.55
C ILE A 146 4.35 15.57 -7.56
N ASN A 147 4.41 14.55 -6.70
CA ASN A 147 3.35 13.58 -6.55
C ASN A 147 2.45 14.00 -5.39
N VAL A 148 1.17 14.22 -5.69
CA VAL A 148 0.15 14.62 -4.69
C VAL A 148 -0.81 13.47 -4.50
N LEU A 149 -0.83 12.88 -3.30
CA LEU A 149 -1.82 11.87 -2.92
C LEU A 149 -3.05 12.56 -2.33
N ASN A 150 -4.18 12.42 -3.00
CA ASN A 150 -5.47 12.81 -2.43
C ASN A 150 -5.94 11.73 -1.43
N SER A 151 -5.99 12.10 -0.15
CA SER A 151 -6.41 11.21 0.93
C SER A 151 -7.76 11.58 1.55
N GLU A 152 -8.53 12.49 0.93
CA GLU A 152 -9.79 13.01 1.47
C GLU A 152 -10.77 11.89 1.87
N LYS A 153 -10.94 10.88 1.04
CA LYS A 153 -11.77 9.71 1.36
C LYS A 153 -11.06 8.69 2.23
N LEU A 154 -9.77 8.48 1.99
CA LEU A 154 -8.97 7.49 2.70
C LEU A 154 -8.88 7.78 4.19
N ILE A 155 -8.81 9.07 4.59
CA ILE A 155 -8.74 9.49 5.98
C ILE A 155 -10.00 9.13 6.78
N ASN A 156 -11.14 8.92 6.10
CA ASN A 156 -12.38 8.49 6.74
C ASN A 156 -12.37 6.99 7.11
N SER A 157 -11.37 6.23 6.65
CA SER A 157 -11.11 4.85 7.05
C SER A 157 -9.73 4.74 7.73
N PRO A 158 -9.62 5.05 9.03
CA PRO A 158 -8.33 5.18 9.72
C PRO A 158 -7.46 3.92 9.65
N ARG A 159 -8.07 2.72 9.65
CA ARG A 159 -7.35 1.45 9.51
C ARG A 159 -6.71 1.33 8.12
N MET A 160 -7.49 1.60 7.08
CA MET A 160 -7.02 1.53 5.70
C MET A 160 -5.95 2.60 5.45
N TYR A 161 -6.15 3.81 5.95
CA TYR A 161 -5.17 4.89 5.88
C TYR A 161 -3.85 4.51 6.54
N SER A 162 -3.89 4.00 7.78
CA SER A 162 -2.68 3.60 8.51
C SER A 162 -1.96 2.43 7.84
N ALA A 163 -2.69 1.41 7.40
CA ALA A 163 -2.10 0.25 6.71
C ALA A 163 -1.48 0.65 5.36
N PHE A 164 -2.16 1.52 4.62
CA PHE A 164 -1.66 2.07 3.37
C PHE A 164 -0.36 2.86 3.57
N LEU A 165 -0.32 3.76 4.56
CA LEU A 165 0.90 4.53 4.85
C LEU A 165 2.05 3.63 5.29
N LEU A 166 1.80 2.63 6.15
CA LEU A 166 2.83 1.69 6.57
C LEU A 166 3.36 0.87 5.39
N TRP A 167 2.48 0.40 4.51
CA TRP A 167 2.87 -0.29 3.30
C TRP A 167 3.71 0.61 2.39
N LEU A 168 3.23 1.82 2.10
CA LEU A 168 3.94 2.78 1.25
C LEU A 168 5.34 3.11 1.80
N MET A 169 5.46 3.32 3.11
CA MET A 169 6.76 3.57 3.75
C MET A 169 7.68 2.36 3.67
N SER A 170 7.15 1.14 3.80
CA SER A 170 7.93 -0.09 3.65
C SER A 170 8.44 -0.25 2.22
N GLU A 171 7.58 -0.03 1.23
CA GLU A 171 7.95 -0.09 -0.19
C GLU A 171 9.03 0.94 -0.54
N LEU A 172 8.88 2.17 -0.07
CA LEU A 172 9.89 3.20 -0.26
C LEU A 172 11.23 2.81 0.38
N PHE A 173 11.20 2.22 1.57
CA PHE A 173 12.41 1.78 2.26
C PHE A 173 13.09 0.61 1.54
N GLU A 174 12.33 -0.32 0.98
CA GLU A 174 12.86 -1.51 0.29
C GLU A 174 13.35 -1.20 -1.14
N GLN A 175 12.63 -0.35 -1.87
CA GLN A 175 12.89 -0.14 -3.29
C GLN A 175 13.77 1.06 -3.60
N LEU A 176 13.88 2.05 -2.69
CA LEU A 176 14.76 3.18 -2.91
C LEU A 176 16.22 2.73 -2.89
N PRO A 177 17.01 3.05 -3.94
CA PRO A 177 18.40 2.64 -4.01
C PRO A 177 19.24 3.33 -2.95
N GLU A 178 20.17 2.59 -2.35
CA GLU A 178 21.23 3.18 -1.53
C GLU A 178 22.19 3.98 -2.43
N VAL A 179 22.15 5.30 -2.32
CA VAL A 179 22.94 6.21 -3.17
C VAL A 179 24.03 6.97 -2.41
N GLY A 180 24.27 6.60 -1.15
CA GLY A 180 25.22 7.29 -0.27
C GLY A 180 24.69 8.64 0.22
N ASP A 181 25.55 9.66 0.25
CA ASP A 181 25.21 11.01 0.72
C ASP A 181 25.25 12.01 -0.46
N PRO A 182 24.21 12.08 -1.29
CA PRO A 182 24.15 13.00 -2.41
C PRO A 182 23.88 14.42 -1.94
N ASP A 183 24.33 15.42 -2.71
CA ASP A 183 24.14 16.85 -2.43
C ASP A 183 22.65 17.25 -2.30
N LYS A 184 21.75 16.47 -2.88
CA LYS A 184 20.30 16.70 -2.84
C LYS A 184 19.56 15.41 -2.53
N PRO A 185 18.47 15.46 -1.72
CA PRO A 185 17.66 14.28 -1.46
C PRO A 185 17.05 13.74 -2.76
N LYS A 186 16.98 12.41 -2.88
CA LYS A 186 16.34 11.74 -4.02
C LYS A 186 14.82 11.81 -3.95
N PHE A 187 14.28 11.77 -2.75
CA PHE A 187 12.85 11.80 -2.49
C PHE A 187 12.54 12.56 -1.20
N VAL A 188 11.51 13.38 -1.22
CA VAL A 188 11.07 14.15 -0.05
C VAL A 188 9.58 13.95 0.12
N MET A 189 9.16 13.56 1.32
CA MET A 189 7.75 13.41 1.67
C MET A 189 7.29 14.56 2.57
N PHE A 190 6.13 15.10 2.24
CA PHE A 190 5.44 16.06 3.07
C PHE A 190 4.13 15.43 3.56
N PHE A 191 3.94 15.43 4.86
CA PHE A 191 2.68 15.06 5.48
C PHE A 191 1.99 16.35 5.90
N ASP A 192 0.85 16.65 5.30
CA ASP A 192 -0.01 17.77 5.65
C ASP A 192 -1.13 17.26 6.56
N GLU A 193 -1.36 17.94 7.69
CA GLU A 193 -2.31 17.54 8.73
C GLU A 193 -3.78 17.66 8.27
#